data_28d830bf2ce875f0011e57bca5eacc0b
#
_entry.id   28d830bf2ce875f0011e57bca5eacc0b
#
_cell.length_a   1.000
_cell.length_b   1.000
_cell.length_c   1.000
_cell.angle_alpha   90.00
_cell.angle_beta   90.00
_cell.angle_gamma   90.00
#
_symmetry.space_group_name_H-M   'P 1'
#
loop_
_entity.id
_entity.type
_entity.pdbx_description
1 polymer ?
#
loop_
_entity_poly.entity_id
_entity_poly.type
_entity_poly.pdbx_seq_one_letter_code
_entity_poly.pdbx_strand_id
1 'polypeptide(L)'
;SPMGADKPDNETFFVLVDPSAMNVPNGVTGANKAGYHYQNVNPSRDFKDVTVTTIRNMVAGDKCPHCGAPIEIVRGIEVGQVFELGTKYSEALHATFLDQNGKAKPYVMGCYGIGVTRTIAAAIEQFHDEHGIMWPVAIAPFEVAIVPVSSKDQDQVRIAGDLYQALQAAKADVLLDDRNERAGVKFNDADLIGY
;
A
#
# COMPACT_ATOMS: atom_id res chain seq x y z
N SER A 1 -14.67 22.25 -22.06
CA SER A 1 -14.05 23.48 -21.54
C SER A 1 -15.09 24.33 -20.85
N PRO A 2 -14.85 24.95 -19.69
CA PRO A 2 -15.77 25.85 -19.02
C PRO A 2 -16.08 27.11 -19.84
N MET A 3 -15.36 27.36 -20.92
CA MET A 3 -15.54 28.51 -21.83
C MET A 3 -16.48 28.23 -23.02
N GLY A 4 -17.34 27.25 -22.93
CA GLY A 4 -18.34 26.94 -23.96
C GLY A 4 -17.85 25.86 -24.93
N ALA A 5 -17.73 24.66 -24.46
CA ALA A 5 -17.67 23.50 -25.36
C ALA A 5 -18.97 23.39 -26.12
N ASP A 6 -18.89 23.17 -27.43
CA ASP A 6 -20.04 22.73 -28.19
C ASP A 6 -20.58 21.46 -27.55
N LYS A 7 -21.74 21.55 -26.94
CA LYS A 7 -22.41 20.39 -26.34
C LYS A 7 -22.89 19.51 -27.47
N PRO A 8 -22.59 18.22 -27.51
CA PRO A 8 -23.30 17.30 -28.35
C PRO A 8 -24.81 17.46 -28.06
N ASP A 9 -25.61 17.48 -29.06
CA ASP A 9 -27.07 17.61 -28.92
C ASP A 9 -27.57 16.57 -27.90
N ASN A 10 -28.14 17.06 -26.77
CA ASN A 10 -28.73 16.32 -25.64
C ASN A 10 -27.83 15.93 -24.48
N GLU A 11 -26.60 16.40 -24.35
CA GLU A 11 -25.84 16.19 -23.12
C GLU A 11 -25.75 17.44 -22.23
N THR A 12 -26.11 17.31 -20.97
CA THR A 12 -25.94 18.36 -19.95
C THR A 12 -24.61 18.17 -19.24
N PHE A 13 -23.65 19.06 -19.46
CA PHE A 13 -22.40 19.06 -18.72
C PHE A 13 -22.52 19.92 -17.46
N PHE A 14 -22.13 19.34 -16.31
CA PHE A 14 -21.95 20.10 -15.10
C PHE A 14 -20.49 20.53 -15.01
N VAL A 15 -20.27 21.82 -14.84
CA VAL A 15 -18.92 22.36 -14.62
C VAL A 15 -18.76 22.68 -13.15
N LEU A 16 -17.90 21.91 -12.47
CA LEU A 16 -17.51 22.15 -11.08
C LEU A 16 -16.17 22.87 -11.07
N VAL A 17 -16.07 23.91 -10.26
CA VAL A 17 -14.85 24.71 -10.15
C VAL A 17 -14.45 24.83 -8.68
N ASP A 18 -13.20 24.48 -8.40
CA ASP A 18 -12.64 24.68 -7.05
C ASP A 18 -12.49 26.18 -6.75
N PRO A 19 -12.75 26.61 -5.51
CA PRO A 19 -12.55 28.01 -5.11
C PRO A 19 -11.14 28.54 -5.42
N SER A 20 -10.12 27.69 -5.33
CA SER A 20 -8.75 28.08 -5.68
C SER A 20 -8.59 28.40 -7.15
N ALA A 21 -9.27 27.67 -8.04
CA ALA A 21 -9.27 27.92 -9.48
C ALA A 21 -10.04 29.19 -9.83
N MET A 22 -11.10 29.53 -9.09
CA MET A 22 -11.84 30.79 -9.29
C MET A 22 -10.99 32.03 -9.01
N ASN A 23 -9.97 31.90 -8.20
CA ASN A 23 -9.09 33.00 -7.80
C ASN A 23 -7.82 33.14 -8.67
N VAL A 24 -7.68 32.36 -9.74
CA VAL A 24 -6.53 32.44 -10.66
C VAL A 24 -6.72 33.59 -11.66
N PRO A 25 -5.96 34.68 -11.58
CA PRO A 25 -6.02 35.74 -12.58
C PRO A 25 -5.17 35.39 -13.78
N ASN A 26 -5.62 35.78 -14.96
CA ASN A 26 -4.86 35.65 -16.20
C ASN A 26 -4.36 34.21 -16.48
N GLY A 27 -5.16 33.23 -16.15
CA GLY A 27 -4.83 31.82 -16.29
C GLY A 27 -4.72 31.37 -17.75
N VAL A 28 -4.25 30.15 -17.93
CA VAL A 28 -4.21 29.45 -19.22
C VAL A 28 -5.10 28.22 -19.14
N THR A 29 -5.96 28.00 -20.14
CA THR A 29 -6.82 26.83 -20.21
C THR A 29 -6.88 26.25 -21.63
N GLY A 30 -7.34 25.00 -21.76
CA GLY A 30 -7.51 24.35 -23.05
C GLY A 30 -8.53 25.09 -23.94
N ALA A 31 -8.24 25.19 -25.23
CA ALA A 31 -9.06 25.91 -26.22
C ALA A 31 -10.01 25.01 -27.03
N ASN A 32 -10.27 23.76 -26.60
CA ASN A 32 -11.07 22.75 -27.33
C ASN A 32 -10.55 22.45 -28.77
N LYS A 33 -9.30 22.81 -29.03
CA LYS A 33 -8.62 22.57 -30.29
C LYS A 33 -7.24 22.00 -30.00
N ALA A 34 -6.88 20.89 -30.62
CA ALA A 34 -5.58 20.25 -30.40
C ALA A 34 -4.43 21.23 -30.67
N GLY A 35 -3.50 21.32 -29.70
CA GLY A 35 -2.34 22.20 -29.77
C GLY A 35 -2.59 23.66 -29.44
N TYR A 36 -3.81 24.05 -29.03
CA TYR A 36 -4.15 25.44 -28.70
C TYR A 36 -4.62 25.61 -27.29
N HIS A 37 -4.30 26.79 -26.72
CA HIS A 37 -4.71 27.20 -25.36
C HIS A 37 -5.23 28.65 -25.41
N TYR A 38 -6.20 28.93 -24.53
CA TYR A 38 -6.58 30.32 -24.23
C TYR A 38 -5.64 30.87 -23.17
N GLN A 39 -5.22 32.11 -23.34
CA GLN A 39 -4.45 32.89 -22.36
C GLN A 39 -5.32 34.00 -21.77
N ASN A 40 -4.88 34.58 -20.66
CA ASN A 40 -5.55 35.67 -19.97
C ASN A 40 -7.01 35.33 -19.57
N VAL A 41 -7.22 34.09 -19.16
CA VAL A 41 -8.52 33.62 -18.70
C VAL A 41 -8.72 34.05 -17.24
N ASN A 42 -9.84 34.72 -17.00
CA ASN A 42 -10.27 35.12 -15.66
C ASN A 42 -11.58 34.40 -15.35
N PRO A 43 -11.60 33.45 -14.39
CA PRO A 43 -12.76 32.59 -14.16
C PRO A 43 -14.06 33.37 -13.90
N SER A 44 -14.02 34.45 -13.15
CA SER A 44 -15.18 35.29 -12.87
C SER A 44 -15.79 35.97 -14.11
N ARG A 45 -14.98 36.21 -15.14
CA ARG A 45 -15.43 36.80 -16.41
C ARG A 45 -15.82 35.74 -17.44
N ASP A 46 -15.02 34.66 -17.49
CA ASP A 46 -15.02 33.77 -18.67
C ASP A 46 -15.73 32.43 -18.40
N PHE A 47 -15.87 32.01 -17.14
CA PHE A 47 -16.61 30.78 -16.81
C PHE A 47 -18.09 31.11 -16.62
N LYS A 48 -18.94 30.35 -17.32
CA LYS A 48 -20.40 30.49 -17.24
C LYS A 48 -21.02 29.20 -16.74
N ASP A 49 -22.14 29.34 -16.03
CA ASP A 49 -22.94 28.21 -15.55
C ASP A 49 -22.13 27.19 -14.77
N VAL A 50 -21.27 27.68 -13.86
CA VAL A 50 -20.40 26.84 -13.03
C VAL A 50 -20.93 26.75 -11.59
N THR A 51 -20.74 25.58 -10.99
CA THR A 51 -20.95 25.38 -9.57
C THR A 51 -19.60 25.43 -8.86
N VAL A 52 -19.42 26.38 -7.96
CA VAL A 52 -18.19 26.49 -7.16
C VAL A 52 -18.29 25.54 -5.98
N THR A 53 -17.38 24.59 -5.89
CA THR A 53 -17.32 23.62 -4.78
C THR A 53 -15.89 23.12 -4.60
N THR A 54 -15.56 22.70 -3.40
CA THR A 54 -14.22 22.16 -3.08
C THR A 54 -14.07 20.79 -3.72
N ILE A 55 -13.19 20.67 -4.70
CA ILE A 55 -12.88 19.42 -5.42
C ILE A 55 -11.38 19.09 -5.39
N ARG A 56 -10.59 19.84 -4.63
CA ARG A 56 -9.17 19.58 -4.41
C ARG A 56 -8.96 18.33 -3.55
N ASN A 57 -7.78 17.76 -3.61
CA ASN A 57 -7.39 16.73 -2.66
C ASN A 57 -7.40 17.27 -1.23
N MET A 58 -7.70 16.39 -0.28
CA MET A 58 -7.62 16.71 1.14
C MET A 58 -6.18 17.00 1.56
N VAL A 59 -6.02 17.93 2.48
CA VAL A 59 -4.72 18.27 3.07
C VAL A 59 -4.78 18.11 4.59
N ALA A 60 -3.61 18.06 5.22
CA ALA A 60 -3.54 18.00 6.68
C ALA A 60 -4.26 19.19 7.32
N GLY A 61 -5.06 18.91 8.34
CA GLY A 61 -5.89 19.89 9.04
C GLY A 61 -7.29 20.10 8.46
N ASP A 62 -7.61 19.57 7.28
CA ASP A 62 -8.99 19.53 6.79
C ASP A 62 -9.86 18.73 7.77
N LYS A 63 -11.15 19.06 7.83
CA LYS A 63 -12.08 18.33 8.70
C LYS A 63 -12.64 17.09 8.01
N CYS A 64 -12.65 15.99 8.73
CA CYS A 64 -13.33 14.77 8.27
C CYS A 64 -14.82 15.04 8.05
N PRO A 65 -15.41 14.72 6.89
CA PRO A 65 -16.83 14.99 6.60
C PRO A 65 -17.79 14.17 7.47
N HIS A 66 -17.31 13.07 8.07
CA HIS A 66 -18.15 12.20 8.91
C HIS A 66 -18.11 12.56 10.40
N CYS A 67 -16.93 12.85 10.95
CA CYS A 67 -16.77 13.07 12.40
C CYS A 67 -16.25 14.46 12.77
N GLY A 68 -15.85 15.29 11.81
CA GLY A 68 -15.32 16.63 12.04
C GLY A 68 -13.90 16.69 12.63
N ALA A 69 -13.26 15.55 12.91
CA ALA A 69 -11.88 15.52 13.39
C ALA A 69 -10.90 16.02 12.32
N PRO A 70 -9.78 16.64 12.71
CA PRO A 70 -8.76 17.05 11.75
C PRO A 70 -8.15 15.83 11.06
N ILE A 71 -7.90 15.96 9.76
CA ILE A 71 -7.25 14.93 8.96
C ILE A 71 -5.74 15.06 9.12
N GLU A 72 -5.11 13.93 9.38
CA GLU A 72 -3.67 13.78 9.35
C GLU A 72 -3.27 13.05 8.06
N ILE A 73 -2.19 13.51 7.43
CA ILE A 73 -1.61 12.87 6.25
C ILE A 73 -0.35 12.15 6.67
N VAL A 74 -0.39 10.83 6.58
CA VAL A 74 0.73 9.97 6.91
C VAL A 74 1.21 9.23 5.67
N ARG A 75 2.48 8.85 5.65
CA ARG A 75 3.02 7.95 4.63
C ARG A 75 2.77 6.51 5.07
N GLY A 76 2.29 5.70 4.15
CA GLY A 76 2.10 4.27 4.35
C GLY A 76 2.85 3.46 3.30
N ILE A 77 3.11 2.19 3.61
CA ILE A 77 3.65 1.22 2.66
C ILE A 77 2.48 0.38 2.16
N GLU A 78 2.29 0.34 0.84
CA GLU A 78 1.27 -0.51 0.21
C GLU A 78 1.73 -1.96 0.23
N VAL A 79 1.13 -2.78 1.08
CA VAL A 79 1.47 -4.21 1.21
C VAL A 79 0.61 -5.11 0.32
N GLY A 80 -0.53 -4.63 -0.14
CA GLY A 80 -1.43 -5.37 -1.01
C GLY A 80 -2.37 -4.44 -1.76
N GLN A 81 -3.01 -4.99 -2.80
CA GLN A 81 -3.89 -4.23 -3.68
C GLN A 81 -5.00 -5.10 -4.24
N VAL A 82 -6.14 -4.49 -4.51
CA VAL A 82 -7.30 -5.12 -5.16
C VAL A 82 -7.75 -4.22 -6.29
N PHE A 83 -7.88 -4.78 -7.49
CA PHE A 83 -8.42 -4.06 -8.65
C PHE A 83 -9.66 -4.76 -9.18
N GLU A 84 -10.71 -4.01 -9.43
CA GLU A 84 -11.83 -4.43 -10.24
C GLU A 84 -11.48 -4.17 -11.72
N LEU A 85 -11.35 -5.24 -12.51
CA LEU A 85 -11.00 -5.16 -13.92
C LEU A 85 -12.25 -5.18 -14.81
N GLY A 86 -13.41 -5.55 -14.27
CA GLY A 86 -14.65 -5.73 -15.01
C GLY A 86 -14.49 -6.72 -16.16
N THR A 87 -14.98 -6.38 -17.34
CA THR A 87 -14.92 -7.23 -18.54
C THR A 87 -13.88 -6.78 -19.55
N LYS A 88 -13.07 -5.75 -19.23
CA LYS A 88 -12.13 -5.14 -20.16
C LYS A 88 -11.19 -6.12 -20.86
N TYR A 89 -10.64 -7.06 -20.10
CA TYR A 89 -9.70 -8.06 -20.64
C TYR A 89 -10.43 -9.29 -21.17
N SER A 90 -11.48 -9.75 -20.50
CA SER A 90 -12.24 -10.91 -20.92
C SER A 90 -12.94 -10.70 -22.26
N GLU A 91 -13.47 -9.53 -22.53
CA GLU A 91 -14.01 -9.17 -23.84
C GLU A 91 -12.94 -9.19 -24.94
N ALA A 92 -11.79 -8.56 -24.70
CA ALA A 92 -10.69 -8.52 -25.65
C ALA A 92 -10.10 -9.90 -25.96
N LEU A 93 -10.10 -10.80 -24.97
CA LEU A 93 -9.60 -12.18 -25.09
C LEU A 93 -10.69 -13.19 -25.51
N HIS A 94 -11.95 -12.73 -25.71
CA HIS A 94 -13.10 -13.60 -25.95
C HIS A 94 -13.31 -14.68 -24.89
N ALA A 95 -12.88 -14.40 -23.65
CA ALA A 95 -13.01 -15.30 -22.50
C ALA A 95 -14.45 -15.22 -21.97
N THR A 96 -15.27 -16.21 -22.33
CA THR A 96 -16.70 -16.23 -22.00
C THR A 96 -17.09 -17.51 -21.27
N PHE A 97 -18.21 -17.45 -20.55
CA PHE A 97 -18.89 -18.59 -19.98
C PHE A 97 -20.37 -18.60 -20.41
N LEU A 98 -21.02 -19.73 -20.33
CA LEU A 98 -22.45 -19.82 -20.57
C LEU A 98 -23.21 -19.59 -19.24
N ASP A 99 -24.12 -18.62 -19.24
CA ASP A 99 -24.99 -18.39 -18.09
C ASP A 99 -26.07 -19.48 -17.97
N GLN A 100 -26.90 -19.41 -16.94
CA GLN A 100 -27.97 -20.39 -16.67
C GLN A 100 -28.96 -20.56 -17.82
N ASN A 101 -29.04 -19.58 -18.73
CA ASN A 101 -29.91 -19.61 -19.90
C ASN A 101 -29.16 -20.03 -21.18
N GLY A 102 -27.90 -20.48 -21.05
CA GLY A 102 -27.05 -20.86 -22.19
C GLY A 102 -26.51 -19.67 -22.98
N LYS A 103 -26.61 -18.44 -22.48
CA LYS A 103 -26.10 -17.25 -23.14
C LYS A 103 -24.62 -17.00 -22.78
N ALA A 104 -23.78 -16.83 -23.78
CA ALA A 104 -22.38 -16.47 -23.58
C ALA A 104 -22.26 -15.07 -22.96
N LYS A 105 -21.50 -14.97 -21.87
CA LYS A 105 -21.15 -13.74 -21.16
C LYS A 105 -19.65 -13.69 -20.90
N PRO A 106 -19.02 -12.49 -20.99
CA PRO A 106 -17.62 -12.36 -20.60
C PRO A 106 -17.46 -12.56 -19.09
N TYR A 107 -16.31 -13.09 -18.65
CA TYR A 107 -15.97 -13.15 -17.25
C TYR A 107 -15.79 -11.74 -16.66
N VAL A 108 -16.37 -11.52 -15.49
CA VAL A 108 -16.02 -10.35 -14.67
C VAL A 108 -14.75 -10.69 -13.90
N MET A 109 -13.73 -9.88 -14.07
CA MET A 109 -12.39 -10.13 -13.57
C MET A 109 -12.04 -9.20 -12.43
N GLY A 110 -11.24 -9.70 -11.50
CA GLY A 110 -10.54 -8.94 -10.47
C GLY A 110 -9.06 -9.32 -10.45
N CYS A 111 -8.23 -8.44 -9.90
CA CYS A 111 -6.82 -8.69 -9.67
C CYS A 111 -6.50 -8.44 -8.19
N TYR A 112 -5.84 -9.39 -7.55
CA TYR A 112 -5.53 -9.35 -6.13
C TYR A 112 -4.04 -9.60 -5.95
N GLY A 113 -3.34 -8.67 -5.32
CA GLY A 113 -1.91 -8.77 -5.13
C GLY A 113 -1.48 -8.57 -3.69
N ILE A 114 -0.51 -9.36 -3.22
CA ILE A 114 0.19 -9.15 -1.95
C ILE A 114 1.68 -9.09 -2.25
N GLY A 115 2.32 -8.01 -1.83
CA GLY A 115 3.77 -7.83 -1.93
C GLY A 115 4.48 -8.55 -0.79
N VAL A 116 4.79 -9.86 -0.94
CA VAL A 116 5.37 -10.67 0.13
C VAL A 116 6.66 -10.04 0.67
N THR A 117 7.61 -9.75 -0.20
CA THR A 117 8.88 -9.12 0.19
C THR A 117 8.70 -7.70 0.71
N ARG A 118 7.74 -6.95 0.17
CA ARG A 118 7.39 -5.62 0.66
C ARG A 118 6.77 -5.67 2.05
N THR A 119 5.96 -6.69 2.35
CA THR A 119 5.38 -6.90 3.68
C THR A 119 6.47 -7.18 4.71
N ILE A 120 7.47 -7.99 4.36
CA ILE A 120 8.64 -8.24 5.21
C ILE A 120 9.38 -6.94 5.49
N ALA A 121 9.69 -6.15 4.44
CA ALA A 121 10.36 -4.87 4.60
C ALA A 121 9.56 -3.88 5.46
N ALA A 122 8.23 -3.85 5.31
CA ALA A 122 7.35 -3.01 6.11
C ALA A 122 7.32 -3.45 7.59
N ALA A 123 7.36 -4.76 7.85
CA ALA A 123 7.43 -5.28 9.21
C ALA A 123 8.75 -4.89 9.89
N ILE A 124 9.88 -5.02 9.19
CA ILE A 124 11.20 -4.58 9.70
C ILE A 124 11.21 -3.08 9.99
N GLU A 125 10.64 -2.27 9.09
CA GLU A 125 10.56 -0.81 9.27
C GLU A 125 9.77 -0.43 10.53
N GLN A 126 8.75 -1.21 10.91
CA GLN A 126 7.91 -0.96 12.08
C GLN A 126 8.42 -1.60 13.38
N PHE A 127 9.10 -2.73 13.27
CA PHE A 127 9.51 -3.56 14.40
C PHE A 127 11.01 -3.78 14.39
N HIS A 128 11.75 -2.79 14.82
CA HIS A 128 13.19 -2.84 15.02
C HIS A 128 13.59 -1.92 16.18
N ASP A 129 14.78 -2.16 16.71
CA ASP A 129 15.45 -1.26 17.65
C ASP A 129 16.86 -0.91 17.14
N GLU A 130 17.71 -0.38 18.00
CA GLU A 130 19.10 -0.02 17.66
C GLU A 130 20.04 -1.24 17.48
N HIS A 131 19.60 -2.43 17.86
CA HIS A 131 20.38 -3.66 17.80
C HIS A 131 19.99 -4.53 16.59
N GLY A 132 18.73 -4.52 16.18
CA GLY A 132 18.27 -5.32 15.06
C GLY A 132 16.76 -5.39 14.91
N ILE A 133 16.31 -6.49 14.34
CA ILE A 133 14.91 -6.73 13.98
C ILE A 133 14.15 -7.33 15.16
N MET A 134 12.95 -6.81 15.43
CA MET A 134 12.02 -7.33 16.43
C MET A 134 10.81 -7.95 15.73
N TRP A 135 10.93 -9.16 15.21
CA TRP A 135 9.85 -9.78 14.46
C TRP A 135 8.59 -10.01 15.30
N PRO A 136 7.40 -9.72 14.75
CA PRO A 136 6.17 -10.34 15.26
C PRO A 136 6.30 -11.86 15.17
N VAL A 137 5.94 -12.58 16.23
CA VAL A 137 6.12 -14.05 16.35
C VAL A 137 5.55 -14.80 15.12
N ALA A 138 4.43 -14.33 14.57
CA ALA A 138 3.76 -14.97 13.42
C ALA A 138 4.60 -15.00 12.12
N ILE A 139 5.65 -14.17 12.03
CA ILE A 139 6.53 -14.07 10.85
C ILE A 139 8.01 -14.12 11.21
N ALA A 140 8.32 -14.36 12.48
CA ALA A 140 9.69 -14.55 12.92
C ALA A 140 10.33 -15.76 12.23
N PRO A 141 11.64 -15.71 11.90
CA PRO A 141 12.34 -16.86 11.33
C PRO A 141 12.32 -18.09 12.25
N PHE A 142 12.38 -17.86 13.54
CA PHE A 142 12.24 -18.86 14.60
C PHE A 142 11.56 -18.22 15.82
N GLU A 143 10.87 -19.04 16.62
CA GLU A 143 10.23 -18.58 17.86
C GLU A 143 11.22 -18.48 19.02
N VAL A 144 12.28 -19.31 18.99
CA VAL A 144 13.30 -19.38 20.05
C VAL A 144 14.67 -19.57 19.43
N ALA A 145 15.65 -18.80 19.87
CA ALA A 145 17.06 -19.05 19.59
C ALA A 145 17.79 -19.50 20.86
N ILE A 146 18.48 -20.63 20.79
CA ILE A 146 19.33 -21.16 21.87
C ILE A 146 20.79 -20.88 21.51
N VAL A 147 21.46 -20.07 22.32
CA VAL A 147 22.84 -19.65 22.06
C VAL A 147 23.74 -20.14 23.22
N PRO A 148 24.43 -21.29 23.10
CA PRO A 148 25.44 -21.69 24.06
C PRO A 148 26.59 -20.68 24.06
N VAL A 149 26.96 -20.19 25.25
CA VAL A 149 28.03 -19.20 25.40
C VAL A 149 29.39 -19.81 25.04
N SER A 150 29.59 -21.09 25.32
CA SER A 150 30.81 -21.82 25.00
C SER A 150 30.52 -23.16 24.33
N SER A 151 30.98 -23.32 23.11
CA SER A 151 30.92 -24.60 22.37
C SER A 151 31.94 -25.64 22.91
N LYS A 152 32.84 -25.24 23.80
CA LYS A 152 33.85 -26.13 24.42
C LYS A 152 33.40 -26.69 25.79
N ASP A 153 32.40 -26.08 26.38
CA ASP A 153 31.82 -26.52 27.65
C ASP A 153 30.78 -27.61 27.36
N GLN A 154 31.11 -28.85 27.71
CA GLN A 154 30.27 -30.00 27.41
C GLN A 154 28.94 -29.99 28.15
N ASP A 155 28.86 -29.39 29.34
CA ASP A 155 27.60 -29.24 30.06
C ASP A 155 26.68 -28.23 29.40
N GLN A 156 27.21 -27.10 28.93
CA GLN A 156 26.41 -26.13 28.15
C GLN A 156 25.89 -26.72 26.83
N VAL A 157 26.74 -27.42 26.11
CA VAL A 157 26.36 -28.08 24.86
C VAL A 157 25.27 -29.13 25.10
N ARG A 158 25.41 -29.95 26.14
CA ARG A 158 24.42 -30.96 26.51
C ARG A 158 23.08 -30.33 26.87
N ILE A 159 23.08 -29.32 27.78
CA ILE A 159 21.87 -28.63 28.23
C ILE A 159 21.18 -27.93 27.05
N ALA A 160 21.93 -27.27 26.18
CA ALA A 160 21.38 -26.62 24.98
C ALA A 160 20.72 -27.63 24.02
N GLY A 161 21.36 -28.82 23.88
CA GLY A 161 20.78 -29.90 23.08
C GLY A 161 19.50 -30.48 23.67
N ASP A 162 19.49 -30.72 24.99
CA ASP A 162 18.32 -31.21 25.71
C ASP A 162 17.14 -30.22 25.60
N LEU A 163 17.42 -28.91 25.75
CA LEU A 163 16.43 -27.84 25.63
C LEU A 163 15.90 -27.76 24.20
N TYR A 164 16.79 -27.83 23.22
CA TYR A 164 16.40 -27.83 21.79
C TYR A 164 15.43 -28.96 21.48
N GLN A 165 15.75 -30.19 21.92
CA GLN A 165 14.87 -31.35 21.71
C GLN A 165 13.52 -31.20 22.42
N ALA A 166 13.52 -30.69 23.66
CA ALA A 166 12.29 -30.47 24.41
C ALA A 166 11.36 -29.45 23.76
N LEU A 167 11.90 -28.33 23.24
CA LEU A 167 11.14 -27.31 22.53
C LEU A 167 10.63 -27.82 21.19
N GLN A 168 11.44 -28.59 20.45
CA GLN A 168 10.97 -29.22 19.21
C GLN A 168 9.82 -30.21 19.46
N ALA A 169 9.92 -31.01 20.54
CA ALA A 169 8.85 -31.91 20.95
C ALA A 169 7.55 -31.15 21.31
N ALA A 170 7.68 -29.93 21.82
CA ALA A 170 6.58 -29.01 22.06
C ALA A 170 6.08 -28.30 20.80
N LYS A 171 6.68 -28.61 19.64
CA LYS A 171 6.37 -28.01 18.33
C LYS A 171 6.70 -26.52 18.21
N ALA A 172 7.60 -26.02 19.03
CA ALA A 172 8.16 -24.68 18.83
C ALA A 172 9.17 -24.71 17.67
N ASP A 173 9.23 -23.63 16.92
CA ASP A 173 10.23 -23.44 15.85
C ASP A 173 11.52 -22.88 16.50
N VAL A 174 12.56 -23.70 16.57
CA VAL A 174 13.74 -23.43 17.39
C VAL A 174 15.01 -23.47 16.57
N LEU A 175 15.85 -22.47 16.75
CA LEU A 175 17.23 -22.44 16.27
C LEU A 175 18.20 -22.76 17.41
N LEU A 176 19.16 -23.67 17.17
CA LEU A 176 20.32 -23.88 18.03
C LEU A 176 21.58 -23.36 17.31
N ASP A 177 22.21 -22.32 17.84
CA ASP A 177 23.49 -21.83 17.32
C ASP A 177 24.67 -22.65 17.85
N ASP A 178 24.99 -23.71 17.16
CA ASP A 178 26.08 -24.64 17.45
C ASP A 178 27.44 -24.23 16.90
N ARG A 179 27.52 -23.05 16.26
CA ARG A 179 28.76 -22.55 15.65
C ARG A 179 29.88 -22.41 16.69
N ASN A 180 31.11 -22.70 16.28
CA ASN A 180 32.28 -22.47 17.11
C ASN A 180 32.74 -21.01 16.99
N GLU A 181 31.90 -20.09 17.41
CA GLU A 181 32.13 -18.65 17.41
C GLU A 181 32.11 -18.09 18.85
N ARG A 182 32.60 -16.85 19.01
CA ARG A 182 32.53 -16.13 20.28
C ARG A 182 31.08 -15.79 20.60
N ALA A 183 30.71 -15.89 21.88
CA ALA A 183 29.38 -15.61 22.35
C ALA A 183 28.84 -14.24 21.88
N GLY A 184 29.68 -13.19 21.95
CA GLY A 184 29.29 -11.86 21.49
C GLY A 184 28.93 -11.81 19.99
N VAL A 185 29.58 -12.59 19.12
CA VAL A 185 29.27 -12.69 17.71
C VAL A 185 27.89 -13.34 17.54
N LYS A 186 27.66 -14.46 18.24
CA LYS A 186 26.36 -15.17 18.18
C LYS A 186 25.20 -14.30 18.66
N PHE A 187 25.38 -13.58 19.77
CA PHE A 187 24.34 -12.69 20.29
C PHE A 187 24.07 -11.51 19.33
N ASN A 188 25.11 -10.89 18.81
CA ASN A 188 24.92 -9.80 17.84
C ASN A 188 24.23 -10.28 16.56
N ASP A 189 24.55 -11.48 16.08
CA ASP A 189 23.86 -12.06 14.93
C ASP A 189 22.39 -12.36 15.25
N ALA A 190 22.10 -12.88 16.45
CA ALA A 190 20.75 -13.17 16.89
C ALA A 190 19.90 -11.88 17.03
N ASP A 191 20.47 -10.83 17.61
CA ASP A 191 19.82 -9.52 17.75
C ASP A 191 19.59 -8.88 16.37
N LEU A 192 20.60 -8.93 15.48
CA LEU A 192 20.50 -8.33 14.13
C LEU A 192 19.43 -9.02 13.29
N ILE A 193 19.35 -10.35 13.34
CA ILE A 193 18.38 -11.14 12.57
C ILE A 193 17.00 -11.11 13.23
N GLY A 194 16.95 -11.03 14.55
CA GLY A 194 15.73 -10.93 15.34
C GLY A 194 15.02 -12.28 15.52
N TYR A 195 15.64 -13.16 16.24
CA TYR A 195 15.01 -14.44 16.62
C TYR A 195 14.15 -14.25 17.87
#